data_282d98fd48d8a3b50eb3df1711bf2c60
#
_entry.id   282d98fd48d8a3b50eb3df1711bf2c60
#
_cell.length_a   1.000
_cell.length_b   1.000
_cell.length_c   1.000
_cell.angle_alpha   90.00
_cell.angle_beta   90.00
_cell.angle_gamma   90.00
#
_symmetry.space_group_name_H-M   'P 1'
#
loop_
_entity.id
_entity.type
_entity.pdbx_description
1 polymer ?
#
loop_
_entity_poly.entity_id
_entity_poly.type
_entity_poly.pdbx_seq_one_letter_code
_entity_poly.pdbx_strand_id
1 'polypeptide(L)'
;DASAGNMIWMSLMHAIDAGTLAGDDTSHTGYVILMAVVTICGIFVTSILIGIISSGFEEKLNSLRKGFSRVIENNHTVIIGFNDSIYTIITELIEANSNHRNGRILVIGSEDKEIMDEEIRNHIDDFKTTKVICRSGNQVHSAVLDMSSVETARSIIINEEDDFVVIKTILSVVSYLKSKNAFENKAYITAIIHDSGNLEAARIAGEGKAEIIYFKDMIARVIANTCRQPGMSSVLTEIFGFAGDEFYFEEFPELKGKKFGDILNLFRVSTVVGICRGDDPMLNPPMDTVIEEGDRIIHLAEDDGVSKPSEEQPVIKADGKKAVDKYIEDNEFELLILGHNDSLPLILNELDDFMTKGSKVTVACDSLPENADTACSGYSNLDMSWIEKN
;
A
#
# COMPACT_ATOMS: atom_id res chain seq x y z
N ASP A 1 29.59 71.86 13.64
CA ASP A 1 29.57 70.84 14.70
C ASP A 1 28.58 69.69 14.27
N ALA A 2 29.15 68.64 13.77
CA ALA A 2 28.31 67.46 13.46
C ALA A 2 27.79 66.86 14.77
N SER A 3 26.46 66.87 14.93
CA SER A 3 25.84 66.22 16.08
C SER A 3 26.29 64.74 16.12
N ALA A 4 26.52 64.20 17.32
CA ALA A 4 26.89 62.78 17.49
C ALA A 4 25.94 61.81 16.72
N GLY A 5 24.65 62.19 16.59
CA GLY A 5 23.67 61.41 15.79
C GLY A 5 23.98 61.40 14.29
N ASN A 6 24.48 62.55 13.73
CA ASN A 6 24.86 62.54 12.31
C ASN A 6 26.13 61.72 12.05
N MET A 7 27.09 61.69 12.97
CA MET A 7 28.28 60.88 12.84
C MET A 7 27.94 59.34 12.89
N ILE A 8 27.04 58.95 13.77
CA ILE A 8 26.57 57.58 13.86
C ILE A 8 25.84 57.19 12.55
N TRP A 9 24.98 58.10 12.06
CA TRP A 9 24.25 57.87 10.82
C TRP A 9 25.18 57.74 9.61
N MET A 10 26.17 58.62 9.48
CA MET A 10 27.15 58.54 8.40
C MET A 10 27.99 57.26 8.46
N SER A 11 28.46 56.89 9.66
CA SER A 11 29.22 55.65 9.85
C SER A 11 28.38 54.39 9.50
N LEU A 12 27.08 54.41 9.83
CA LEU A 12 26.15 53.32 9.48
C LEU A 12 25.95 53.22 7.97
N MET A 13 25.78 54.38 7.30
CA MET A 13 25.64 54.45 5.83
C MET A 13 26.90 53.89 5.15
N HIS A 14 28.11 54.27 5.58
CA HIS A 14 29.37 53.75 5.04
C HIS A 14 29.54 52.25 5.29
N ALA A 15 29.03 51.75 6.40
CA ALA A 15 29.08 50.31 6.71
C ALA A 15 28.14 49.47 5.83
N ILE A 16 27.01 50.05 5.41
CA ILE A 16 25.98 49.35 4.61
C ILE A 16 26.22 49.52 3.10
N ASP A 17 26.61 50.72 2.66
CA ASP A 17 26.77 51.03 1.26
C ASP A 17 28.19 51.62 0.97
N ALA A 18 29.01 50.83 0.30
CA ALA A 18 30.35 51.24 -0.11
C ALA A 18 30.35 52.42 -1.11
N GLY A 19 29.22 52.70 -1.77
CA GLY A 19 29.08 53.82 -2.71
C GLY A 19 29.09 55.19 -2.00
N THR A 20 28.78 55.27 -0.71
CA THR A 20 28.80 56.51 0.06
C THR A 20 30.19 57.13 0.18
N LEU A 21 31.27 56.27 0.14
CA LEU A 21 32.65 56.73 0.19
C LEU A 21 33.01 57.69 -0.96
N ALA A 22 32.36 57.54 -2.13
CA ALA A 22 32.62 58.39 -3.30
C ALA A 22 32.05 59.82 -3.18
N GLY A 23 31.13 60.05 -2.23
CA GLY A 23 30.51 61.37 -1.97
C GLY A 23 31.15 62.16 -0.83
N ASP A 24 32.16 61.56 -0.16
CA ASP A 24 32.81 62.23 0.99
C ASP A 24 33.71 63.41 0.61
N ASP A 25 33.80 64.39 1.51
CA ASP A 25 34.74 65.50 1.38
C ASP A 25 36.18 64.99 1.57
N THR A 26 36.97 65.04 0.50
CA THR A 26 38.37 64.66 0.47
C THR A 26 39.36 65.62 1.08
N SER A 27 38.88 66.73 1.62
CA SER A 27 39.73 67.83 2.21
C SER A 27 40.50 67.37 3.45
N HIS A 28 40.04 66.33 4.17
CA HIS A 28 40.66 65.75 5.36
C HIS A 28 41.09 64.34 5.15
N THR A 29 42.33 64.03 4.80
CA THR A 29 42.89 62.73 4.52
C THR A 29 42.63 61.73 5.65
N GLY A 30 42.73 62.15 6.93
CA GLY A 30 42.47 61.28 8.09
C GLY A 30 41.01 60.79 8.16
N TYR A 31 40.06 61.64 7.78
CA TYR A 31 38.64 61.27 7.73
C TYR A 31 38.37 60.25 6.63
N VAL A 32 38.90 60.46 5.45
CA VAL A 32 38.75 59.55 4.32
C VAL A 32 39.30 58.15 4.64
N ILE A 33 40.50 58.08 5.27
CA ILE A 33 41.08 56.80 5.68
C ILE A 33 40.20 56.11 6.73
N LEU A 34 39.69 56.87 7.72
CA LEU A 34 38.81 56.31 8.75
C LEU A 34 37.52 55.73 8.13
N MET A 35 36.87 56.46 7.23
CA MET A 35 35.64 56.02 6.57
C MET A 35 35.89 54.84 5.63
N ALA A 36 37.02 54.77 4.96
CA ALA A 36 37.44 53.62 4.17
C ALA A 36 37.56 52.34 5.05
N VAL A 37 38.16 52.49 6.24
CA VAL A 37 38.24 51.36 7.18
C VAL A 37 36.84 50.93 7.67
N VAL A 38 35.96 51.86 8.00
CA VAL A 38 34.57 51.61 8.39
C VAL A 38 33.83 50.88 7.27
N THR A 39 33.96 51.32 6.03
CA THR A 39 33.34 50.68 4.86
C THR A 39 33.83 49.25 4.66
N ILE A 40 35.15 49.03 4.74
CA ILE A 40 35.73 47.65 4.61
C ILE A 40 35.19 46.78 5.74
N CYS A 41 35.20 47.24 6.99
CA CYS A 41 34.62 46.49 8.10
C CYS A 41 33.12 46.20 7.90
N GLY A 42 32.37 47.19 7.39
CA GLY A 42 30.96 47.04 7.06
C GLY A 42 30.70 45.95 6.00
N ILE A 43 31.51 45.95 4.93
CA ILE A 43 31.43 44.88 3.90
C ILE A 43 31.69 43.52 4.49
N PHE A 44 32.68 43.35 5.38
CA PHE A 44 32.93 42.06 6.05
C PHE A 44 31.76 41.66 6.92
N VAL A 45 31.21 42.52 7.74
CA VAL A 45 30.07 42.24 8.63
C VAL A 45 28.83 41.87 7.83
N THR A 46 28.51 42.64 6.78
CA THR A 46 27.34 42.32 5.92
C THR A 46 27.55 41.02 5.15
N SER A 47 28.75 40.72 4.66
CA SER A 47 29.06 39.45 3.98
C SER A 47 28.92 38.25 4.91
N ILE A 48 29.40 38.35 6.14
CA ILE A 48 29.22 37.32 7.17
C ILE A 48 27.74 37.11 7.49
N LEU A 49 26.98 38.22 7.65
CA LEU A 49 25.55 38.13 7.92
C LEU A 49 24.79 37.44 6.80
N ILE A 50 25.07 37.80 5.54
CA ILE A 50 24.48 37.18 4.35
C ILE A 50 24.85 35.67 4.34
N GLY A 51 26.11 35.33 4.63
CA GLY A 51 26.55 33.93 4.70
C GLY A 51 25.79 33.11 5.74
N ILE A 52 25.62 33.65 6.95
CA ILE A 52 24.85 32.98 8.03
C ILE A 52 23.38 32.82 7.62
N ILE A 53 22.77 33.83 7.07
CA ILE A 53 21.37 33.78 6.61
C ILE A 53 21.24 32.74 5.48
N SER A 54 22.12 32.76 4.48
CA SER A 54 22.10 31.80 3.36
C SER A 54 22.27 30.36 3.87
N SER A 55 23.24 30.11 4.77
CA SER A 55 23.43 28.79 5.35
C SER A 55 22.20 28.30 6.12
N GLY A 56 21.54 29.18 6.89
CA GLY A 56 20.31 28.85 7.59
C GLY A 56 19.16 28.53 6.64
N PHE A 57 19.07 29.24 5.52
CA PHE A 57 18.09 28.93 4.47
C PHE A 57 18.40 27.60 3.78
N GLU A 58 19.66 27.36 3.42
CA GLU A 58 20.09 26.08 2.81
C GLU A 58 19.82 24.89 3.72
N GLU A 59 20.13 24.99 5.00
CA GLU A 59 19.84 23.94 5.97
C GLU A 59 18.33 23.65 6.05
N LYS A 60 17.51 24.70 6.09
CA LYS A 60 16.05 24.56 6.12
C LYS A 60 15.51 23.97 4.81
N LEU A 61 16.00 24.43 3.67
CA LEU A 61 15.64 23.88 2.36
C LEU A 61 16.05 22.40 2.25
N ASN A 62 17.26 22.06 2.68
CA ASN A 62 17.74 20.67 2.69
C ASN A 62 16.91 19.79 3.61
N SER A 63 16.49 20.27 4.78
CA SER A 63 15.59 19.51 5.66
C SER A 63 14.21 19.26 5.02
N LEU A 64 13.69 20.23 4.28
CA LEU A 64 12.43 20.08 3.53
C LEU A 64 12.58 19.11 2.33
N ARG A 65 13.70 19.23 1.60
CA ARG A 65 14.02 18.33 0.49
C ARG A 65 14.21 16.90 0.95
N LYS A 66 14.86 16.68 2.07
CA LYS A 66 15.03 15.35 2.68
C LYS A 66 13.75 14.74 3.24
N GLY A 67 12.63 15.46 3.23
CA GLY A 67 11.33 14.92 3.61
C GLY A 67 11.09 14.81 5.12
N PHE A 68 11.76 15.63 5.96
CA PHE A 68 11.57 15.65 7.41
C PHE A 68 10.47 16.58 7.91
N SER A 69 9.60 17.08 7.01
CA SER A 69 8.48 17.93 7.40
C SER A 69 7.23 17.10 7.72
N ARG A 70 6.47 17.51 8.74
CA ARG A 70 5.21 16.83 9.09
C ARG A 70 4.21 16.93 7.94
N VAL A 71 3.53 15.82 7.67
CA VAL A 71 2.41 15.73 6.73
C VAL A 71 1.14 16.23 7.44
N ILE A 72 0.37 17.06 6.77
CA ILE A 72 -0.87 17.65 7.29
C ILE A 72 -2.11 17.00 6.66
N GLU A 73 -1.92 15.96 5.85
CA GLU A 73 -3.00 15.26 5.17
C GLU A 73 -3.78 14.38 6.17
N ASN A 74 -5.08 14.20 5.90
CA ASN A 74 -5.97 13.34 6.65
C ASN A 74 -6.66 12.38 5.69
N ASN A 75 -7.10 11.24 6.17
CA ASN A 75 -7.79 10.21 5.38
C ASN A 75 -6.97 9.74 4.18
N HIS A 76 -5.65 9.67 4.35
CA HIS A 76 -4.68 9.25 3.34
C HIS A 76 -4.28 7.79 3.53
N THR A 77 -3.74 7.18 2.48
CA THR A 77 -3.11 5.86 2.55
C THR A 77 -1.63 6.01 2.87
N VAL A 78 -1.13 5.31 3.86
CA VAL A 78 0.30 5.27 4.22
C VAL A 78 0.87 3.94 3.75
N ILE A 79 1.93 3.98 2.95
CA ILE A 79 2.73 2.82 2.56
C ILE A 79 4.05 2.91 3.31
N ILE A 80 4.38 1.88 4.07
CA ILE A 80 5.61 1.78 4.84
C ILE A 80 6.49 0.71 4.20
N GLY A 81 7.66 1.11 3.71
CA GLY A 81 8.56 0.30 2.91
C GLY A 81 8.66 0.79 1.48
N PHE A 82 9.87 0.79 0.92
CA PHE A 82 10.16 1.21 -0.43
C PHE A 82 10.98 0.11 -1.13
N ASN A 83 10.31 -0.70 -1.93
CA ASN A 83 10.87 -1.80 -2.70
C ASN A 83 10.18 -1.89 -4.08
N ASP A 84 10.56 -2.83 -4.93
CA ASP A 84 10.07 -2.94 -6.31
C ASP A 84 8.55 -3.10 -6.43
N SER A 85 7.88 -3.67 -5.43
CA SER A 85 6.41 -3.85 -5.48
C SER A 85 5.63 -2.55 -5.26
N ILE A 86 6.31 -1.49 -4.78
CA ILE A 86 5.64 -0.22 -4.46
C ILE A 86 5.00 0.43 -5.68
N TYR A 87 5.62 0.28 -6.86
CA TYR A 87 5.10 0.89 -8.09
C TYR A 87 3.75 0.31 -8.47
N THR A 88 3.60 -1.01 -8.35
CA THR A 88 2.32 -1.69 -8.57
C THR A 88 1.28 -1.24 -7.55
N ILE A 89 1.62 -1.21 -6.26
CA ILE A 89 0.70 -0.78 -5.19
C ILE A 89 0.24 0.67 -5.43
N ILE A 90 1.15 1.57 -5.78
CA ILE A 90 0.80 2.97 -6.05
C ILE A 90 -0.09 3.07 -7.29
N THR A 91 0.21 2.34 -8.37
CA THR A 91 -0.57 2.35 -9.61
C THR A 91 -2.01 1.90 -9.35
N GLU A 92 -2.18 0.79 -8.63
CA GLU A 92 -3.50 0.29 -8.25
C GLU A 92 -4.25 1.28 -7.34
N LEU A 93 -3.58 1.90 -6.36
CA LEU A 93 -4.19 2.92 -5.52
C LEU A 93 -4.54 4.21 -6.28
N ILE A 94 -3.81 4.57 -7.33
CA ILE A 94 -4.16 5.69 -8.22
C ILE A 94 -5.46 5.37 -8.96
N GLU A 95 -5.60 4.12 -9.43
CA GLU A 95 -6.83 3.66 -10.09
C GLU A 95 -8.00 3.70 -9.13
N ALA A 96 -7.87 3.10 -7.96
CA ALA A 96 -8.88 3.11 -6.89
C ALA A 96 -9.30 4.52 -6.44
N ASN A 97 -8.39 5.50 -6.56
CA ASN A 97 -8.69 6.89 -6.22
C ASN A 97 -9.22 7.71 -7.42
N SER A 98 -9.37 7.12 -8.60
CA SER A 98 -9.72 7.88 -9.83
C SER A 98 -11.04 8.62 -9.69
N ASN A 99 -12.00 8.05 -8.95
CA ASN A 99 -13.30 8.63 -8.67
C ASN A 99 -13.28 9.64 -7.49
N HIS A 100 -12.16 9.72 -6.75
CA HIS A 100 -11.99 10.63 -5.63
C HIS A 100 -11.15 11.86 -6.03
N ARG A 101 -11.66 13.07 -5.73
CA ARG A 101 -10.98 14.34 -6.12
C ARG A 101 -9.67 14.62 -5.37
N ASN A 102 -9.39 13.91 -4.29
CA ASN A 102 -8.29 14.22 -3.39
C ASN A 102 -7.57 12.97 -2.88
N GLY A 103 -7.26 11.99 -3.75
CA GLY A 103 -6.44 10.85 -3.38
C GLY A 103 -5.07 11.29 -2.82
N ARG A 104 -4.66 10.74 -1.69
CA ARG A 104 -3.36 11.02 -1.05
C ARG A 104 -2.71 9.72 -0.66
N ILE A 105 -1.50 9.51 -1.14
CA ILE A 105 -0.65 8.38 -0.80
C ILE A 105 0.62 8.94 -0.18
N LEU A 106 0.95 8.47 1.01
CA LEU A 106 2.19 8.79 1.69
C LEU A 106 3.08 7.56 1.70
N VAL A 107 4.30 7.70 1.20
CA VAL A 107 5.32 6.65 1.19
C VAL A 107 6.37 6.97 2.25
N ILE A 108 6.66 6.02 3.11
CA ILE A 108 7.75 6.07 4.10
C ILE A 108 8.80 5.05 3.70
N GLY A 109 10.03 5.50 3.46
CA GLY A 109 11.16 4.64 3.13
C GLY A 109 12.44 5.08 3.82
N SER A 110 13.45 4.22 3.82
CA SER A 110 14.80 4.53 4.33
C SER A 110 15.60 5.42 3.38
N GLU A 111 15.23 5.42 2.10
CA GLU A 111 15.88 6.20 1.06
C GLU A 111 15.60 7.70 1.19
N ASP A 112 16.47 8.53 0.61
CA ASP A 112 16.22 9.97 0.54
C ASP A 112 14.96 10.26 -0.29
N LYS A 113 14.14 11.19 0.20
CA LYS A 113 12.87 11.58 -0.45
C LYS A 113 13.03 11.90 -1.93
N GLU A 114 14.13 12.59 -2.31
CA GLU A 114 14.37 12.98 -3.70
C GLU A 114 14.54 11.76 -4.60
N ILE A 115 15.21 10.71 -4.12
CA ILE A 115 15.41 9.44 -4.84
C ILE A 115 14.05 8.74 -5.01
N MET A 116 13.29 8.59 -3.93
CA MET A 116 11.96 7.96 -3.98
C MET A 116 11.01 8.72 -4.92
N ASP A 117 10.98 10.06 -4.84
CA ASP A 117 10.14 10.89 -5.71
C ASP A 117 10.54 10.75 -7.19
N GLU A 118 11.85 10.63 -7.51
CA GLU A 118 12.36 10.45 -8.86
C GLU A 118 12.02 9.06 -9.39
N GLU A 119 12.26 8.03 -8.63
CA GLU A 119 11.97 6.64 -9.03
C GLU A 119 10.47 6.41 -9.25
N ILE A 120 9.60 6.92 -8.38
CA ILE A 120 8.15 6.83 -8.56
C ILE A 120 7.72 7.52 -9.86
N ARG A 121 8.28 8.71 -10.17
CA ARG A 121 7.97 9.42 -11.43
C ARG A 121 8.51 8.74 -12.68
N ASN A 122 9.60 7.99 -12.56
CA ASN A 122 10.17 7.25 -13.68
C ASN A 122 9.36 5.98 -14.02
N HIS A 123 8.60 5.43 -13.05
CA HIS A 123 7.82 4.21 -13.22
C HIS A 123 6.33 4.48 -13.44
N ILE A 124 5.83 5.66 -13.04
CA ILE A 124 4.39 5.99 -13.10
C ILE A 124 4.22 7.29 -13.91
N ASP A 125 3.63 7.17 -15.08
CA ASP A 125 3.47 8.28 -16.03
C ASP A 125 2.30 9.21 -15.64
N ASP A 126 1.20 8.67 -15.12
CA ASP A 126 -0.01 9.42 -14.80
C ASP A 126 -0.52 9.15 -13.38
N PHE A 127 -0.55 10.19 -12.58
CA PHE A 127 -1.05 10.15 -11.20
C PHE A 127 -2.55 10.48 -11.08
N LYS A 128 -3.23 10.74 -12.20
CA LYS A 128 -4.65 11.16 -12.24
C LYS A 128 -4.96 12.22 -11.17
N THR A 129 -5.89 11.94 -10.26
CA THR A 129 -6.29 12.82 -9.15
C THR A 129 -5.49 12.60 -7.87
N THR A 130 -4.57 11.64 -7.85
CA THR A 130 -3.84 11.20 -6.67
C THR A 130 -2.51 11.96 -6.53
N LYS A 131 -2.19 12.38 -5.31
CA LYS A 131 -0.91 12.97 -4.96
C LYS A 131 -0.09 11.99 -4.13
N VAL A 132 1.11 11.66 -4.59
CA VAL A 132 2.09 10.86 -3.85
C VAL A 132 3.04 11.78 -3.10
N ILE A 133 3.33 11.48 -1.84
CA ILE A 133 4.18 12.25 -0.94
C ILE A 133 5.19 11.29 -0.31
N CYS A 134 6.48 11.50 -0.51
CA CYS A 134 7.51 10.68 0.10
C CYS A 134 8.06 11.30 1.39
N ARG A 135 8.41 10.45 2.35
CA ARG A 135 9.08 10.81 3.60
C ARG A 135 10.21 9.83 3.89
N SER A 136 11.40 10.39 4.18
CA SER A 136 12.55 9.59 4.57
C SER A 136 12.57 9.36 6.07
N GLY A 137 12.87 8.15 6.47
CA GLY A 137 13.07 7.83 7.87
C GLY A 137 12.86 6.36 8.20
N ASN A 138 13.39 5.94 9.32
CA ASN A 138 13.17 4.58 9.82
C ASN A 138 11.79 4.49 10.45
N GLN A 139 10.93 3.69 9.85
CA GLN A 139 9.51 3.48 10.16
C GLN A 139 9.24 2.91 11.55
N VAL A 140 10.24 2.33 12.21
CA VAL A 140 10.12 1.84 13.58
C VAL A 140 10.14 2.99 14.60
N HIS A 141 10.63 4.18 14.20
CA HIS A 141 10.69 5.33 15.09
C HIS A 141 9.38 6.10 15.15
N SER A 142 8.85 6.31 16.35
CA SER A 142 7.61 7.06 16.59
C SER A 142 7.63 8.49 16.02
N ALA A 143 8.80 9.11 15.94
CA ALA A 143 8.96 10.43 15.33
C ALA A 143 8.64 10.44 13.83
N VAL A 144 8.95 9.35 13.10
CA VAL A 144 8.64 9.19 11.67
C VAL A 144 7.14 8.97 11.50
N LEU A 145 6.53 8.15 12.36
CA LEU A 145 5.08 7.93 12.37
C LEU A 145 4.30 9.23 12.68
N ASP A 146 4.79 10.04 13.63
CA ASP A 146 4.21 11.36 13.95
C ASP A 146 4.35 12.34 12.77
N MET A 147 5.52 12.38 12.15
CA MET A 147 5.76 13.20 10.96
C MET A 147 4.83 12.81 9.80
N SER A 148 4.47 11.55 9.73
CA SER A 148 3.63 10.97 8.68
C SER A 148 2.13 11.03 8.98
N SER A 149 1.72 11.57 10.14
CA SER A 149 0.33 11.68 10.61
C SER A 149 -0.44 10.35 10.48
N VAL A 150 0.21 9.25 10.88
CA VAL A 150 -0.35 7.89 10.80
C VAL A 150 -1.66 7.75 11.58
N GLU A 151 -1.84 8.55 12.64
CA GLU A 151 -3.06 8.57 13.47
C GLU A 151 -4.31 9.04 12.72
N THR A 152 -4.15 9.73 11.59
CA THR A 152 -5.27 10.21 10.75
C THR A 152 -5.37 9.48 9.41
N ALA A 153 -4.57 8.43 9.21
CA ALA A 153 -4.60 7.63 8.01
C ALA A 153 -5.91 6.83 7.89
N ARG A 154 -6.36 6.59 6.65
CA ARG A 154 -7.46 5.67 6.33
C ARG A 154 -6.98 4.22 6.30
N SER A 155 -5.79 4.00 5.73
CA SER A 155 -5.18 2.69 5.60
C SER A 155 -3.66 2.79 5.72
N ILE A 156 -3.07 1.73 6.24
CA ILE A 156 -1.62 1.61 6.45
C ILE A 156 -1.21 0.28 5.84
N ILE A 157 -0.34 0.33 4.84
CA ILE A 157 0.20 -0.83 4.14
C ILE A 157 1.67 -0.98 4.55
N ILE A 158 2.03 -2.10 5.15
CA ILE A 158 3.40 -2.41 5.52
C ILE A 158 3.98 -3.33 4.44
N ASN A 159 4.86 -2.75 3.63
CA ASN A 159 5.43 -3.36 2.42
C ASN A 159 6.95 -3.50 2.56
N GLU A 160 7.40 -4.31 3.52
CA GLU A 160 8.80 -4.62 3.77
C GLU A 160 9.09 -6.08 3.41
N GLU A 161 10.32 -6.38 2.96
CA GLU A 161 10.70 -7.73 2.55
C GLU A 161 11.10 -8.62 3.73
N ASP A 162 11.67 -8.03 4.79
CA ASP A 162 12.09 -8.75 5.98
C ASP A 162 10.96 -8.84 7.00
N ASP A 163 10.48 -10.05 7.27
CA ASP A 163 9.41 -10.33 8.22
C ASP A 163 9.68 -9.76 9.62
N PHE A 164 10.95 -9.71 10.07
CA PHE A 164 11.28 -9.12 11.36
C PHE A 164 11.09 -7.60 11.36
N VAL A 165 11.38 -6.95 10.24
CA VAL A 165 11.12 -5.52 10.05
C VAL A 165 9.61 -5.28 9.99
N VAL A 166 8.86 -6.14 9.28
CA VAL A 166 7.39 -6.10 9.24
C VAL A 166 6.81 -6.16 10.65
N ILE A 167 7.18 -7.18 11.44
CA ILE A 167 6.66 -7.38 12.81
C ILE A 167 6.99 -6.19 13.71
N LYS A 168 8.23 -5.67 13.65
CA LYS A 168 8.63 -4.47 14.41
C LYS A 168 7.84 -3.25 13.99
N THR A 169 7.57 -3.10 12.70
CA THR A 169 6.80 -1.99 12.15
C THR A 169 5.35 -2.08 12.61
N ILE A 170 4.72 -3.26 12.57
CA ILE A 170 3.37 -3.49 13.13
C ILE A 170 3.33 -3.06 14.60
N LEU A 171 4.25 -3.57 15.43
CA LEU A 171 4.33 -3.21 16.85
C LEU A 171 4.47 -1.70 17.06
N SER A 172 5.31 -1.04 16.25
CA SER A 172 5.53 0.41 16.34
C SER A 172 4.29 1.20 15.95
N VAL A 173 3.60 0.81 14.87
CA VAL A 173 2.36 1.45 14.42
C VAL A 173 1.26 1.27 15.46
N VAL A 174 1.02 0.04 15.95
CA VAL A 174 0.01 -0.26 16.98
C VAL A 174 0.28 0.53 18.26
N SER A 175 1.53 0.50 18.75
CA SER A 175 1.95 1.25 19.94
C SER A 175 1.77 2.76 19.76
N TYR A 176 2.12 3.29 18.60
CA TYR A 176 1.95 4.70 18.26
C TYR A 176 0.47 5.09 18.25
N LEU A 177 -0.38 4.32 17.56
CA LEU A 177 -1.83 4.58 17.52
C LEU A 177 -2.45 4.57 18.92
N LYS A 178 -2.03 3.64 19.79
CA LYS A 178 -2.46 3.61 21.20
C LYS A 178 -2.01 4.87 21.96
N SER A 179 -0.77 5.30 21.76
CA SER A 179 -0.24 6.52 22.42
C SER A 179 -0.98 7.79 22.04
N LYS A 180 -1.58 7.81 20.84
CA LYS A 180 -2.38 8.93 20.30
C LYS A 180 -3.90 8.77 20.57
N ASN A 181 -4.34 7.72 21.26
CA ASN A 181 -5.75 7.34 21.41
C ASN A 181 -6.48 7.15 20.07
N ALA A 182 -5.73 6.71 19.03
CA ALA A 182 -6.21 6.51 17.68
C ALA A 182 -6.34 5.02 17.29
N PHE A 183 -6.12 4.10 18.23
CA PHE A 183 -6.17 2.67 17.97
C PHE A 183 -7.56 2.20 17.52
N GLU A 184 -8.62 2.79 18.10
CA GLU A 184 -10.01 2.48 17.72
C GLU A 184 -10.47 3.18 16.42
N ASN A 185 -9.62 4.00 15.80
CA ASN A 185 -9.92 4.61 14.52
C ASN A 185 -10.10 3.53 13.44
N LYS A 186 -10.86 3.86 12.39
CA LYS A 186 -11.18 2.95 11.28
C LYS A 186 -9.98 2.68 10.33
N ALA A 187 -8.75 3.04 10.70
CA ALA A 187 -7.59 2.75 9.87
C ALA A 187 -7.38 1.22 9.74
N TYR A 188 -7.32 0.73 8.52
CA TYR A 188 -6.97 -0.66 8.23
C TYR A 188 -5.44 -0.77 8.17
N ILE A 189 -4.87 -1.77 8.84
CA ILE A 189 -3.45 -2.08 8.77
C ILE A 189 -3.32 -3.40 8.01
N THR A 190 -2.56 -3.40 6.93
CA THR A 190 -2.28 -4.61 6.14
C THR A 190 -0.78 -4.83 6.09
N ALA A 191 -0.35 -6.07 6.31
CA ALA A 191 1.05 -6.44 6.26
C ALA A 191 1.24 -7.79 5.56
N ILE A 192 2.35 -7.94 4.85
CA ILE A 192 2.73 -9.15 4.14
C ILE A 192 3.79 -9.88 4.95
N ILE A 193 3.62 -11.20 5.11
CA ILE A 193 4.58 -12.10 5.75
C ILE A 193 4.97 -13.20 4.74
N HIS A 194 6.27 -13.48 4.65
CA HIS A 194 6.84 -14.43 3.70
C HIS A 194 7.13 -15.80 4.30
N ASP A 195 7.36 -15.88 5.62
CA ASP A 195 7.62 -17.13 6.34
C ASP A 195 6.46 -17.47 7.27
N SER A 196 5.89 -18.68 7.10
CA SER A 196 4.79 -19.18 7.94
C SER A 196 5.11 -19.20 9.43
N GLY A 197 6.39 -19.41 9.79
CA GLY A 197 6.85 -19.38 11.18
C GLY A 197 6.68 -18.03 11.88
N ASN A 198 6.57 -16.95 11.10
CA ASN A 198 6.43 -15.58 11.60
C ASN A 198 4.96 -15.11 11.69
N LEU A 199 4.01 -15.87 11.15
CA LEU A 199 2.59 -15.47 11.08
C LEU A 199 1.98 -15.19 12.45
N GLU A 200 2.21 -16.09 13.41
CA GLU A 200 1.65 -15.95 14.76
C GLU A 200 2.23 -14.73 15.48
N ALA A 201 3.53 -14.51 15.34
CA ALA A 201 4.19 -13.33 15.89
C ALA A 201 3.63 -12.02 15.28
N ALA A 202 3.38 -12.01 13.95
CA ALA A 202 2.78 -10.87 13.28
C ALA A 202 1.33 -10.61 13.74
N ARG A 203 0.52 -11.67 13.90
CA ARG A 203 -0.86 -11.56 14.41
C ARG A 203 -0.90 -11.02 15.84
N ILE A 204 -0.03 -11.54 16.72
CA ILE A 204 0.09 -11.04 18.10
C ILE A 204 0.52 -9.56 18.08
N ALA A 205 1.49 -9.18 17.24
CA ALA A 205 1.93 -7.81 17.10
C ALA A 205 0.82 -6.87 16.64
N GLY A 206 -0.08 -7.35 15.78
CA GLY A 206 -1.21 -6.62 15.22
C GLY A 206 -2.39 -6.42 16.17
N GLU A 207 -2.46 -7.22 17.26
CA GLU A 207 -3.54 -7.17 18.27
C GLU A 207 -4.95 -7.16 17.65
N GLY A 208 -5.16 -7.92 16.57
CA GLY A 208 -6.43 -7.97 15.84
C GLY A 208 -6.75 -6.73 14.99
N LYS A 209 -5.84 -5.74 14.93
CA LYS A 209 -5.98 -4.53 14.12
C LYS A 209 -5.32 -4.66 12.75
N ALA A 210 -4.31 -5.53 12.64
CA ALA A 210 -3.57 -5.76 11.41
C ALA A 210 -4.05 -7.03 10.71
N GLU A 211 -4.40 -6.89 9.43
CA GLU A 211 -4.64 -8.00 8.52
C GLU A 211 -3.30 -8.51 7.99
N ILE A 212 -3.01 -9.79 8.27
CA ILE A 212 -1.73 -10.40 7.92
C ILE A 212 -1.93 -11.31 6.71
N ILE A 213 -1.28 -10.96 5.61
CA ILE A 213 -1.31 -11.73 4.36
C ILE A 213 -0.10 -12.65 4.30
N TYR A 214 -0.32 -13.95 4.19
CA TYR A 214 0.75 -14.90 3.92
C TYR A 214 0.98 -15.04 2.42
N PHE A 215 2.04 -14.41 1.92
CA PHE A 215 2.31 -14.26 0.49
C PHE A 215 2.46 -15.61 -0.24
N LYS A 216 3.22 -16.54 0.32
CA LYS A 216 3.48 -17.85 -0.34
C LYS A 216 2.20 -18.68 -0.48
N ASP A 217 1.30 -18.64 0.50
CA ASP A 217 0.02 -19.34 0.46
C ASP A 217 -0.89 -18.75 -0.63
N MET A 218 -1.01 -17.40 -0.69
CA MET A 218 -1.77 -16.73 -1.75
C MET A 218 -1.29 -17.12 -3.14
N ILE A 219 0.02 -17.07 -3.38
CA ILE A 219 0.60 -17.44 -4.68
C ILE A 219 0.37 -18.92 -4.99
N ALA A 220 0.51 -19.83 -4.00
CA ALA A 220 0.25 -21.24 -4.18
C ALA A 220 -1.19 -21.51 -4.63
N ARG A 221 -2.18 -20.84 -4.02
CA ARG A 221 -3.60 -20.90 -4.41
C ARG A 221 -3.84 -20.40 -5.83
N VAL A 222 -3.22 -19.27 -6.19
CA VAL A 222 -3.30 -18.71 -7.55
C VAL A 222 -2.74 -19.71 -8.57
N ILE A 223 -1.57 -20.29 -8.31
CA ILE A 223 -0.95 -21.30 -9.19
C ILE A 223 -1.84 -22.53 -9.32
N ALA A 224 -2.29 -23.10 -8.20
CA ALA A 224 -3.14 -24.29 -8.18
C ALA A 224 -4.46 -24.07 -8.97
N ASN A 225 -5.11 -22.95 -8.79
CA ASN A 225 -6.33 -22.62 -9.54
C ASN A 225 -6.07 -22.41 -11.03
N THR A 226 -4.99 -21.70 -11.37
CA THR A 226 -4.66 -21.37 -12.76
C THR A 226 -4.29 -22.60 -13.58
N CYS A 227 -3.57 -23.57 -12.98
CA CYS A 227 -3.21 -24.80 -13.70
C CYS A 227 -4.41 -25.69 -14.02
N ARG A 228 -5.50 -25.62 -13.25
CA ARG A 228 -6.73 -26.39 -13.47
C ARG A 228 -7.66 -25.79 -14.50
N GLN A 229 -7.71 -24.46 -14.59
CA GLN A 229 -8.69 -23.76 -15.41
C GLN A 229 -8.01 -22.74 -16.33
N PRO A 230 -7.86 -23.05 -17.63
CA PRO A 230 -7.33 -22.09 -18.59
C PRO A 230 -8.14 -20.77 -18.58
N GLY A 231 -7.44 -19.64 -18.50
CA GLY A 231 -8.03 -18.30 -18.38
C GLY A 231 -8.23 -17.82 -16.94
N MET A 232 -8.05 -18.67 -15.93
CA MET A 232 -8.21 -18.26 -14.53
C MET A 232 -7.22 -17.15 -14.14
N SER A 233 -5.99 -17.15 -14.68
CA SER A 233 -5.03 -16.08 -14.44
C SER A 233 -5.56 -14.71 -14.85
N SER A 234 -6.22 -14.61 -16.01
CA SER A 234 -6.81 -13.34 -16.46
C SER A 234 -7.96 -12.89 -15.55
N VAL A 235 -8.81 -13.84 -15.13
CA VAL A 235 -9.90 -13.54 -14.18
C VAL A 235 -9.36 -13.05 -12.84
N LEU A 236 -8.33 -13.71 -12.29
CA LEU A 236 -7.73 -13.29 -11.02
C LEU A 236 -7.04 -11.92 -11.15
N THR A 237 -6.37 -11.65 -12.27
CA THR A 237 -5.76 -10.33 -12.53
C THR A 237 -6.82 -9.22 -12.57
N GLU A 238 -7.97 -9.48 -13.21
CA GLU A 238 -9.09 -8.53 -13.26
C GLU A 238 -9.66 -8.28 -11.87
N ILE A 239 -9.92 -9.33 -11.09
CA ILE A 239 -10.50 -9.22 -9.74
C ILE A 239 -9.55 -8.55 -8.73
N PHE A 240 -8.23 -8.71 -8.89
CA PHE A 240 -7.24 -8.11 -8.00
C PHE A 240 -6.85 -6.68 -8.40
N GLY A 241 -7.19 -6.23 -9.61
CA GLY A 241 -6.95 -4.87 -10.07
C GLY A 241 -8.15 -3.96 -9.81
N PHE A 242 -7.91 -2.66 -9.74
CA PHE A 242 -8.95 -1.63 -9.57
C PHE A 242 -9.44 -1.04 -10.91
N ALA A 243 -9.01 -1.58 -12.06
CA ALA A 243 -9.40 -1.07 -13.37
C ALA A 243 -10.71 -1.66 -13.91
N GLY A 244 -11.22 -2.73 -13.29
CA GLY A 244 -12.41 -3.48 -13.70
C GLY A 244 -13.47 -3.56 -12.61
N ASP A 245 -14.19 -4.69 -12.61
CA ASP A 245 -15.17 -4.96 -11.56
C ASP A 245 -14.47 -5.39 -10.27
N GLU A 246 -14.88 -4.82 -9.12
CA GLU A 246 -14.34 -5.05 -7.81
C GLU A 246 -15.36 -5.70 -6.87
N PHE A 247 -14.87 -6.30 -5.78
CA PHE A 247 -15.72 -6.79 -4.71
C PHE A 247 -16.11 -5.67 -3.76
N TYR A 248 -17.42 -5.44 -3.63
CA TYR A 248 -18.00 -4.51 -2.66
C TYR A 248 -18.78 -5.25 -1.58
N PHE A 249 -18.72 -4.68 -0.36
CA PHE A 249 -19.41 -5.17 0.83
C PHE A 249 -20.39 -4.08 1.27
N GLU A 250 -21.61 -4.12 0.77
CA GLU A 250 -22.61 -3.07 1.01
C GLU A 250 -23.81 -3.60 1.82
N GLU A 251 -24.34 -2.78 2.72
CA GLU A 251 -25.53 -3.08 3.49
C GLU A 251 -26.76 -2.54 2.75
N PHE A 252 -27.74 -3.41 2.52
CA PHE A 252 -29.04 -3.06 1.93
C PHE A 252 -30.16 -3.40 2.89
N PRO A 253 -30.58 -2.46 3.76
CA PRO A 253 -31.59 -2.71 4.81
C PRO A 253 -32.92 -3.24 4.26
N GLU A 254 -33.27 -2.90 3.01
CA GLU A 254 -34.48 -3.36 2.32
C GLU A 254 -34.45 -4.84 1.94
N LEU A 255 -33.31 -5.49 2.02
CA LEU A 255 -33.17 -6.91 1.75
C LEU A 255 -33.32 -7.78 3.01
N LYS A 256 -33.39 -7.18 4.20
CA LYS A 256 -33.57 -7.90 5.45
C LYS A 256 -34.80 -8.81 5.40
N GLY A 257 -34.61 -10.07 5.80
CA GLY A 257 -35.64 -11.11 5.82
C GLY A 257 -35.88 -11.80 4.49
N LYS A 258 -35.27 -11.35 3.38
CA LYS A 258 -35.28 -12.08 2.09
C LYS A 258 -34.27 -13.22 2.14
N LYS A 259 -34.49 -14.23 1.28
CA LYS A 259 -33.52 -15.31 1.10
C LYS A 259 -32.45 -14.92 0.10
N PHE A 260 -31.25 -15.46 0.25
CA PHE A 260 -30.13 -15.22 -0.67
C PHE A 260 -30.52 -15.53 -2.12
N GLY A 261 -31.19 -16.65 -2.38
CA GLY A 261 -31.63 -17.02 -3.71
C GLY A 261 -32.64 -16.04 -4.34
N ASP A 262 -33.41 -15.33 -3.53
CA ASP A 262 -34.40 -14.37 -4.02
C ASP A 262 -33.77 -13.02 -4.43
N ILE A 263 -32.55 -12.70 -3.93
CA ILE A 263 -31.88 -11.44 -4.22
C ILE A 263 -30.94 -11.48 -5.41
N LEU A 264 -30.50 -12.68 -5.86
CA LEU A 264 -29.52 -12.83 -6.93
C LEU A 264 -29.87 -12.07 -8.22
N ASN A 265 -31.16 -11.96 -8.53
CA ASN A 265 -31.64 -11.32 -9.75
C ASN A 265 -32.18 -9.90 -9.52
N LEU A 266 -32.04 -9.35 -8.32
CA LEU A 266 -32.50 -7.99 -8.04
C LEU A 266 -31.52 -6.92 -8.51
N PHE A 267 -30.27 -7.28 -8.68
CA PHE A 267 -29.22 -6.36 -9.10
C PHE A 267 -29.02 -6.41 -10.61
N ARG A 268 -29.09 -5.26 -11.30
CA ARG A 268 -29.01 -5.17 -12.76
C ARG A 268 -27.61 -4.86 -13.28
N VAL A 269 -26.81 -4.19 -12.47
CA VAL A 269 -25.48 -3.68 -12.84
C VAL A 269 -24.35 -4.30 -12.01
N SER A 270 -24.70 -5.25 -11.14
CA SER A 270 -23.74 -5.98 -10.36
C SER A 270 -24.15 -7.44 -10.18
N THR A 271 -23.21 -8.28 -9.81
CA THR A 271 -23.43 -9.71 -9.58
C THR A 271 -23.25 -10.02 -8.10
N VAL A 272 -24.33 -10.44 -7.44
CA VAL A 272 -24.28 -10.90 -6.04
C VAL A 272 -23.56 -12.23 -5.98
N VAL A 273 -22.54 -12.33 -5.10
CA VAL A 273 -21.73 -13.54 -4.94
C VAL A 273 -21.76 -14.11 -3.52
N GLY A 274 -22.23 -13.33 -2.53
CA GLY A 274 -22.25 -13.79 -1.14
C GLY A 274 -22.86 -12.83 -0.15
N ILE A 275 -22.71 -13.18 1.11
CA ILE A 275 -23.13 -12.39 2.29
C ILE A 275 -21.94 -12.35 3.26
N CYS A 276 -21.70 -11.20 3.88
CA CYS A 276 -20.75 -11.06 4.96
C CYS A 276 -21.49 -10.75 6.26
N ARG A 277 -21.42 -11.65 7.23
CA ARG A 277 -22.07 -11.52 8.54
C ARG A 277 -21.02 -11.18 9.59
N GLY A 278 -21.04 -9.94 10.07
CA GLY A 278 -19.93 -9.43 10.87
C GLY A 278 -18.65 -9.37 10.03
N ASP A 279 -17.64 -10.15 10.43
CA ASP A 279 -16.36 -10.28 9.71
C ASP A 279 -16.20 -11.64 9.00
N ASP A 280 -17.28 -12.44 8.88
CA ASP A 280 -17.28 -13.76 8.26
C ASP A 280 -17.93 -13.69 6.86
N PRO A 281 -17.12 -13.74 5.77
CA PRO A 281 -17.63 -13.74 4.41
C PRO A 281 -18.04 -15.14 3.98
N MET A 282 -19.30 -15.29 3.54
CA MET A 282 -19.87 -16.52 2.98
C MET A 282 -20.09 -16.34 1.48
N LEU A 283 -19.21 -16.90 0.66
CA LEU A 283 -19.41 -16.94 -0.79
C LEU A 283 -20.36 -18.07 -1.17
N ASN A 284 -21.30 -17.75 -2.06
CA ASN A 284 -22.32 -18.70 -2.55
C ASN A 284 -23.02 -19.49 -1.42
N PRO A 285 -23.55 -18.81 -0.38
CA PRO A 285 -24.24 -19.49 0.70
C PRO A 285 -25.46 -20.25 0.20
N PRO A 286 -26.04 -21.19 0.99
CA PRO A 286 -27.28 -21.85 0.63
C PRO A 286 -28.37 -20.87 0.20
N MET A 287 -29.15 -21.20 -0.84
CA MET A 287 -30.15 -20.30 -1.43
C MET A 287 -31.26 -19.89 -0.46
N ASP A 288 -31.49 -20.68 0.58
CA ASP A 288 -32.46 -20.41 1.64
C ASP A 288 -31.88 -19.64 2.84
N THR A 289 -30.60 -19.23 2.79
CA THR A 289 -30.00 -18.38 3.81
C THR A 289 -30.74 -17.04 3.89
N VAL A 290 -31.22 -16.70 5.08
CA VAL A 290 -31.96 -15.45 5.32
C VAL A 290 -31.00 -14.32 5.65
N ILE A 291 -31.19 -13.17 5.01
CA ILE A 291 -30.43 -11.95 5.24
C ILE A 291 -30.90 -11.34 6.57
N GLU A 292 -29.97 -11.12 7.48
CA GLU A 292 -30.19 -10.53 8.78
C GLU A 292 -29.84 -9.04 8.80
N GLU A 293 -30.18 -8.36 9.88
CA GLU A 293 -29.81 -6.95 10.08
C GLU A 293 -28.30 -6.83 10.29
N GLY A 294 -27.67 -5.91 9.55
CA GLY A 294 -26.21 -5.73 9.58
C GLY A 294 -25.42 -6.68 8.66
N ASP A 295 -26.10 -7.61 7.96
CA ASP A 295 -25.44 -8.37 6.91
C ASP A 295 -25.07 -7.46 5.75
N ARG A 296 -23.84 -7.57 5.26
CA ARG A 296 -23.37 -6.90 4.05
C ARG A 296 -23.45 -7.87 2.87
N ILE A 297 -24.01 -7.44 1.78
CA ILE A 297 -24.05 -8.20 0.53
C ILE A 297 -22.69 -8.07 -0.16
N ILE A 298 -22.10 -9.20 -0.52
CA ILE A 298 -20.87 -9.26 -1.31
C ILE A 298 -21.29 -9.31 -2.77
N HIS A 299 -20.91 -8.29 -3.54
CA HIS A 299 -21.22 -8.22 -4.96
C HIS A 299 -20.05 -7.69 -5.78
N LEU A 300 -20.01 -8.06 -7.05
CA LEU A 300 -19.03 -7.62 -8.03
C LEU A 300 -19.65 -6.49 -8.84
N ALA A 301 -19.01 -5.34 -8.94
CA ALA A 301 -19.48 -4.15 -9.63
C ALA A 301 -18.31 -3.25 -10.06
N GLU A 302 -18.56 -2.39 -11.06
CA GLU A 302 -17.56 -1.44 -11.58
C GLU A 302 -17.16 -0.35 -10.58
N ASP A 303 -18.07 0.06 -9.67
CA ASP A 303 -17.81 1.13 -8.70
C ASP A 303 -18.71 0.99 -7.47
N ASP A 304 -18.32 1.62 -6.34
CA ASP A 304 -19.10 1.66 -5.11
C ASP A 304 -20.40 2.49 -5.29
N GLY A 305 -21.47 2.10 -4.61
CA GLY A 305 -22.75 2.82 -4.63
C GLY A 305 -23.49 2.82 -5.96
N VAL A 306 -22.98 2.16 -6.99
CA VAL A 306 -23.66 2.01 -8.31
C VAL A 306 -24.78 0.98 -8.23
N SER A 307 -24.62 -0.02 -7.37
CA SER A 307 -25.53 -1.15 -7.25
C SER A 307 -26.71 -0.81 -6.34
N LYS A 308 -27.92 -0.90 -6.90
CA LYS A 308 -29.17 -0.80 -6.12
C LYS A 308 -30.08 -1.98 -6.46
N PRO A 309 -30.62 -2.66 -5.43
CA PRO A 309 -31.58 -3.73 -5.68
C PRO A 309 -32.86 -3.17 -6.30
N SER A 310 -33.36 -3.84 -7.34
CA SER A 310 -34.62 -3.51 -7.96
C SER A 310 -35.81 -3.85 -7.03
N GLU A 311 -36.81 -3.00 -6.99
CA GLU A 311 -38.06 -3.30 -6.28
C GLU A 311 -38.86 -4.41 -6.97
N GLU A 312 -38.69 -4.58 -8.28
CA GLU A 312 -39.40 -5.57 -9.06
C GLU A 312 -38.54 -6.80 -9.34
N GLN A 313 -39.05 -7.97 -9.01
CA GLN A 313 -38.39 -9.22 -9.40
C GLN A 313 -38.46 -9.38 -10.94
N PRO A 314 -37.32 -9.67 -11.60
CA PRO A 314 -37.34 -9.92 -13.03
C PRO A 314 -38.13 -11.16 -13.33
N VAL A 315 -38.98 -11.07 -14.39
CA VAL A 315 -39.73 -12.24 -14.87
C VAL A 315 -38.75 -13.19 -15.57
N ILE A 316 -38.37 -14.25 -14.89
CA ILE A 316 -37.55 -15.31 -15.48
C ILE A 316 -38.45 -16.14 -16.39
N LYS A 317 -38.25 -16.03 -17.69
CA LYS A 317 -38.92 -16.93 -18.68
C LYS A 317 -38.21 -18.26 -18.64
N ALA A 318 -38.76 -19.21 -17.88
CA ALA A 318 -38.33 -20.59 -17.96
C ALA A 318 -38.81 -21.23 -19.25
N ASP A 319 -37.96 -21.33 -20.26
CA ASP A 319 -38.26 -21.93 -21.57
C ASP A 319 -38.40 -23.45 -21.55
N GLY A 320 -38.75 -24.06 -20.41
CA GLY A 320 -38.99 -25.50 -20.28
C GLY A 320 -37.82 -26.41 -20.63
N LYS A 321 -36.64 -25.86 -20.86
CA LYS A 321 -35.42 -26.63 -21.05
C LYS A 321 -35.03 -27.23 -19.71
N LYS A 322 -35.13 -28.55 -19.56
CA LYS A 322 -34.59 -29.29 -18.43
C LYS A 322 -33.10 -29.02 -18.40
N ALA A 323 -32.57 -28.64 -17.21
CA ALA A 323 -31.15 -28.68 -16.96
C ALA A 323 -30.67 -30.09 -17.31
N VAL A 324 -29.71 -30.20 -18.20
CA VAL A 324 -29.05 -31.48 -18.46
C VAL A 324 -28.09 -31.66 -17.29
N ASP A 325 -28.39 -32.57 -16.39
CA ASP A 325 -27.42 -33.06 -15.42
C ASP A 325 -26.28 -33.75 -16.19
N LYS A 326 -25.35 -32.93 -16.71
CA LYS A 326 -24.03 -33.42 -17.07
C LYS A 326 -23.28 -33.54 -15.76
N TYR A 327 -23.26 -34.72 -15.20
CA TYR A 327 -22.18 -35.11 -14.32
C TYR A 327 -20.90 -34.98 -15.13
N ILE A 328 -20.05 -34.06 -14.75
CA ILE A 328 -18.66 -34.02 -15.20
C ILE A 328 -18.07 -35.26 -14.51
N GLU A 329 -17.69 -36.29 -15.30
CA GLU A 329 -16.94 -37.40 -14.76
C GLU A 329 -15.66 -36.84 -14.12
N ASP A 330 -15.45 -37.17 -12.86
CA ASP A 330 -14.20 -36.85 -12.16
C ASP A 330 -13.07 -37.65 -12.81
N ASN A 331 -12.40 -37.06 -13.78
CA ASN A 331 -11.26 -37.70 -14.44
C ASN A 331 -9.99 -37.49 -13.61
N GLU A 332 -9.17 -38.54 -13.57
CA GLU A 332 -7.81 -38.43 -13.05
C GLU A 332 -7.00 -37.43 -13.89
N PHE A 333 -6.23 -36.57 -13.24
CA PHE A 333 -5.37 -35.61 -13.88
C PHE A 333 -3.92 -36.09 -13.90
N GLU A 334 -3.20 -35.73 -14.95
CA GLU A 334 -1.75 -35.87 -15.03
C GLU A 334 -1.15 -34.46 -15.08
N LEU A 335 -0.34 -34.11 -14.07
CA LEU A 335 0.29 -32.78 -13.93
C LEU A 335 1.81 -32.93 -13.90
N LEU A 336 2.49 -32.11 -14.68
CA LEU A 336 3.93 -31.95 -14.64
C LEU A 336 4.30 -30.59 -14.03
N ILE A 337 5.09 -30.62 -12.95
CA ILE A 337 5.65 -29.44 -12.31
C ILE A 337 7.13 -29.38 -12.69
N LEU A 338 7.55 -28.24 -13.26
CA LEU A 338 8.94 -27.98 -13.62
C LEU A 338 9.58 -27.07 -12.58
N GLY A 339 10.56 -27.60 -11.87
CA GLY A 339 11.28 -26.90 -10.82
C GLY A 339 10.76 -27.26 -9.41
N HIS A 340 11.55 -26.86 -8.41
CA HIS A 340 11.29 -27.07 -7.00
C HIS A 340 11.68 -25.83 -6.22
N ASN A 341 10.79 -25.38 -5.33
CA ASN A 341 11.05 -24.30 -4.38
C ASN A 341 10.24 -24.50 -3.09
N ASP A 342 10.43 -23.63 -2.12
CA ASP A 342 9.75 -23.69 -0.81
C ASP A 342 8.22 -23.59 -0.87
N SER A 343 7.65 -23.11 -1.99
CA SER A 343 6.19 -23.03 -2.16
C SER A 343 5.57 -24.31 -2.69
N LEU A 344 6.38 -25.27 -3.18
CA LEU A 344 5.88 -26.52 -3.74
C LEU A 344 4.96 -27.31 -2.79
N PRO A 345 5.28 -27.48 -1.50
CA PRO A 345 4.38 -28.15 -0.56
C PRO A 345 3.01 -27.47 -0.43
N LEU A 346 2.96 -26.15 -0.47
CA LEU A 346 1.70 -25.39 -0.42
C LEU A 346 0.88 -25.60 -1.69
N ILE A 347 1.52 -25.59 -2.86
CA ILE A 347 0.86 -25.87 -4.15
C ILE A 347 0.29 -27.29 -4.17
N LEU A 348 1.05 -28.27 -3.70
CA LEU A 348 0.62 -29.67 -3.66
C LEU A 348 -0.54 -29.90 -2.68
N ASN A 349 -0.54 -29.24 -1.52
CA ASN A 349 -1.66 -29.28 -0.58
C ASN A 349 -2.95 -28.75 -1.22
N GLU A 350 -2.87 -27.58 -1.88
CA GLU A 350 -4.03 -27.02 -2.60
C GLU A 350 -4.51 -27.92 -3.73
N LEU A 351 -3.59 -28.57 -4.45
CA LEU A 351 -3.95 -29.50 -5.51
C LEU A 351 -4.58 -30.79 -4.95
N ASP A 352 -4.09 -31.31 -3.81
CA ASP A 352 -4.64 -32.51 -3.17
C ASP A 352 -6.10 -32.32 -2.76
N ASP A 353 -6.46 -31.13 -2.28
CA ASP A 353 -7.84 -30.79 -1.89
C ASP A 353 -8.82 -30.80 -3.09
N PHE A 354 -8.33 -30.55 -4.30
CA PHE A 354 -9.15 -30.36 -5.50
C PHE A 354 -9.10 -31.50 -6.51
N MET A 355 -8.04 -32.30 -6.50
CA MET A 355 -7.86 -33.34 -7.51
C MET A 355 -8.55 -34.64 -7.14
N THR A 356 -9.01 -35.33 -8.17
CA THR A 356 -9.60 -36.65 -8.02
C THR A 356 -8.55 -37.67 -7.56
N LYS A 357 -8.96 -38.58 -6.70
CA LYS A 357 -8.09 -39.65 -6.19
C LYS A 357 -7.49 -40.48 -7.33
N GLY A 358 -6.16 -40.64 -7.29
CA GLY A 358 -5.39 -41.32 -8.32
C GLY A 358 -4.78 -40.39 -9.37
N SER A 359 -4.98 -39.06 -9.24
CA SER A 359 -4.31 -38.08 -10.09
C SER A 359 -2.80 -38.13 -9.89
N LYS A 360 -2.04 -38.03 -10.99
CA LYS A 360 -0.59 -38.14 -10.99
C LYS A 360 0.07 -36.79 -11.05
N VAL A 361 1.03 -36.55 -10.16
CA VAL A 361 1.86 -35.37 -10.19
C VAL A 361 3.33 -35.76 -10.33
N THR A 362 3.95 -35.31 -11.39
CA THR A 362 5.38 -35.53 -11.63
C THR A 362 6.12 -34.20 -11.44
N VAL A 363 7.09 -34.17 -10.54
CA VAL A 363 7.95 -33.00 -10.32
C VAL A 363 9.30 -33.24 -10.95
N ALA A 364 9.67 -32.45 -11.94
CA ALA A 364 10.97 -32.51 -12.62
C ALA A 364 11.86 -31.36 -12.11
N CYS A 365 13.05 -31.69 -11.58
CA CYS A 365 13.97 -30.72 -11.00
C CYS A 365 15.44 -31.03 -11.35
N ASP A 366 16.32 -30.06 -11.21
CA ASP A 366 17.76 -30.22 -11.51
C ASP A 366 18.46 -31.11 -10.47
N SER A 367 17.99 -31.11 -9.21
CA SER A 367 18.48 -31.98 -8.12
C SER A 367 17.32 -32.35 -7.20
N LEU A 368 17.27 -33.61 -6.78
CA LEU A 368 16.24 -34.08 -5.84
C LEU A 368 16.46 -33.44 -4.45
N PRO A 369 15.38 -33.00 -3.78
CA PRO A 369 15.49 -32.55 -2.40
C PRO A 369 15.82 -33.75 -1.49
N GLU A 370 16.55 -33.50 -0.39
CA GLU A 370 16.97 -34.54 0.56
C GLU A 370 15.80 -35.38 1.14
N ASN A 371 14.60 -34.82 1.13
CA ASN A 371 13.38 -35.44 1.65
C ASN A 371 12.39 -35.83 0.55
N ALA A 372 12.82 -36.02 -0.70
CA ALA A 372 11.96 -36.32 -1.84
C ALA A 372 11.03 -37.52 -1.58
N ASP A 373 11.54 -38.61 -0.97
CA ASP A 373 10.77 -39.81 -0.66
C ASP A 373 9.68 -39.56 0.40
N THR A 374 9.95 -38.71 1.38
CA THR A 374 8.97 -38.35 2.42
C THR A 374 8.00 -37.28 1.93
N ALA A 375 8.41 -36.43 1.03
CA ALA A 375 7.56 -35.42 0.41
C ALA A 375 6.50 -36.00 -0.52
N CYS A 376 6.68 -37.27 -0.98
CA CYS A 376 5.68 -38.01 -1.74
C CYS A 376 4.61 -38.67 -0.86
N SER A 377 4.79 -38.75 0.45
CA SER A 377 3.87 -39.35 1.38
C SER A 377 3.09 -38.34 2.17
N GLY A 378 1.77 -38.38 2.11
CA GLY A 378 0.91 -37.52 2.91
C GLY A 378 -0.26 -36.90 2.13
N TYR A 379 -0.25 -37.00 0.82
CA TYR A 379 -1.36 -36.57 -0.03
C TYR A 379 -2.39 -37.73 -0.18
N SER A 380 -3.67 -37.36 -0.13
CA SER A 380 -4.78 -38.32 -0.15
C SER A 380 -5.23 -38.66 -1.56
N ASN A 381 -5.10 -37.76 -2.47
CA ASN A 381 -5.62 -37.81 -3.83
C ASN A 381 -4.52 -37.84 -4.90
N LEU A 382 -3.29 -37.43 -4.55
CA LEU A 382 -2.19 -37.34 -5.49
C LEU A 382 -1.24 -38.52 -5.41
N ASP A 383 -0.91 -39.11 -6.58
CA ASP A 383 0.20 -40.06 -6.75
C ASP A 383 1.42 -39.29 -7.27
N MET A 384 2.43 -39.11 -6.42
CA MET A 384 3.57 -38.25 -6.69
C MET A 384 4.79 -39.02 -7.18
N SER A 385 5.50 -38.44 -8.13
CA SER A 385 6.78 -38.94 -8.62
C SER A 385 7.77 -37.78 -8.87
N TRP A 386 9.06 -38.09 -8.77
CA TRP A 386 10.14 -37.16 -9.03
C TRP A 386 10.97 -37.59 -10.23
N ILE A 387 11.43 -36.65 -11.01
CA ILE A 387 12.38 -36.86 -12.12
C ILE A 387 13.55 -35.87 -11.93
N GLU A 388 14.75 -36.43 -11.79
CA GLU A 388 15.98 -35.67 -11.78
C GLU A 388 16.50 -35.51 -13.21
N LYS A 389 16.96 -34.31 -13.55
CA LYS A 389 17.58 -34.03 -14.83
C LYS A 389 18.97 -34.64 -14.88
N ASN A 390 19.16 -35.63 -15.74
CA ASN A 390 20.46 -36.23 -16.04
C ASN A 390 21.33 -35.30 -16.89
#